data_0635d0ad40faa807b8cc7e0eee1bca03
#
_entry.id   0635d0ad40faa807b8cc7e0eee1bca03
#
_cell.length_a   1.000
_cell.length_b   1.000
_cell.length_c   1.000
_cell.angle_alpha   90.00
_cell.angle_beta   90.00
_cell.angle_gamma   90.00
#
_symmetry.space_group_name_H-M   'P 1'
#
loop_
_entity.id
_entity.type
_entity.pdbx_description
1 polymer ?
#
loop_
_entity_poly.entity_id
_entity_poly.type
_entity_poly.pdbx_seq_one_letter_code
_entity_poly.pdbx_strand_id
1 'polypeptide(L)'
;MATERPLKKFMKKKFLILITFLYCISCANPTIVNVIGPNDNNLSCKELSNEIAKANQYADEAKEAKRMDKPHNISAVLFFLPGYGVTMKNIDEALSAAKERAEHLNKIKEKKNC
;
A
#
# COMPACT_ATOMS: atom_id res chain seq x y z
N MET A 1 -5.10 39.67 32.14
CA MET A 1 -6.07 38.72 31.47
C MET A 1 -6.00 38.73 29.96
N ALA A 2 -5.49 39.76 29.30
CA ALA A 2 -5.37 39.80 27.81
C ALA A 2 -4.18 39.03 27.26
N THR A 3 -3.19 38.68 28.07
CA THR A 3 -1.92 38.02 27.66
C THR A 3 -1.99 36.48 27.56
N GLU A 4 -2.98 35.85 28.16
CA GLU A 4 -3.08 34.37 28.12
C GLU A 4 -3.83 33.85 26.87
N ARG A 5 -4.63 34.67 26.23
CA ARG A 5 -5.45 34.27 25.07
C ARG A 5 -4.65 33.96 23.78
N PRO A 6 -3.62 34.74 23.42
CA PRO A 6 -2.84 34.46 22.21
C PRO A 6 -1.98 33.20 22.35
N LEU A 7 -1.48 32.88 23.54
CA LEU A 7 -0.66 31.69 23.78
C LEU A 7 -1.46 30.38 23.66
N LYS A 8 -2.67 30.35 24.23
CA LYS A 8 -3.59 29.20 24.13
C LYS A 8 -4.05 28.97 22.68
N LYS A 9 -4.27 30.03 21.93
CA LYS A 9 -4.65 29.98 20.52
C LYS A 9 -3.50 29.48 19.66
N PHE A 10 -2.27 29.86 19.97
CA PHE A 10 -1.06 29.45 19.29
C PHE A 10 -0.71 27.98 19.56
N MET A 11 -0.90 27.52 20.80
CA MET A 11 -0.71 26.10 21.17
C MET A 11 -1.76 25.20 20.53
N LYS A 12 -3.02 25.61 20.47
CA LYS A 12 -4.09 24.88 19.78
C LYS A 12 -3.80 24.74 18.28
N LYS A 13 -3.31 25.78 17.66
CA LYS A 13 -2.96 25.79 16.23
C LYS A 13 -1.76 24.87 15.94
N LYS A 14 -0.73 24.87 16.77
CA LYS A 14 0.40 23.95 16.67
C LYS A 14 0.00 22.50 16.93
N PHE A 15 -0.91 22.26 17.89
CA PHE A 15 -1.42 20.93 18.18
C PHE A 15 -2.28 20.38 17.03
N LEU A 16 -3.05 21.22 16.38
CA LEU A 16 -3.86 20.86 15.21
C LEU A 16 -2.99 20.50 14.01
N ILE A 17 -1.91 21.24 13.77
CA ILE A 17 -0.92 20.97 12.72
C ILE A 17 -0.19 19.66 13.00
N LEU A 18 0.15 19.37 14.25
CA LEU A 18 0.79 18.14 14.65
C LEU A 18 -0.12 16.92 14.43
N ILE A 19 -1.40 17.03 14.74
CA ILE A 19 -2.40 15.97 14.51
C ILE A 19 -2.58 15.72 13.01
N THR A 20 -2.65 16.77 12.19
CA THR A 20 -2.79 16.65 10.73
C THR A 20 -1.55 15.97 10.12
N PHE A 21 -0.37 16.21 10.66
CA PHE A 21 0.87 15.58 10.22
C PHE A 21 0.93 14.07 10.55
N LEU A 22 0.33 13.65 11.69
CA LEU A 22 0.25 12.24 12.07
C LEU A 22 -0.65 11.41 11.15
N TYR A 23 -1.68 12.02 10.57
CA TYR A 23 -2.58 11.30 9.65
C TYR A 23 -1.96 11.00 8.27
N CYS A 24 -0.91 11.71 7.88
CA CYS A 24 -0.25 11.51 6.58
C CYS A 24 0.73 10.33 6.55
N ILE A 25 1.07 9.72 7.69
CA ILE A 25 2.09 8.67 7.77
C ILE A 25 1.53 7.27 7.48
N SER A 26 0.20 7.12 7.39
CA SER A 26 -0.44 5.80 7.28
C SER A 26 -0.61 5.26 5.86
N CYS A 27 -0.13 5.96 4.81
CA CYS A 27 -0.44 5.62 3.42
C CYS A 27 0.62 4.81 2.66
N ALA A 28 1.64 4.25 3.31
CA ALA A 28 2.83 3.76 2.60
C ALA A 28 3.02 2.23 2.56
N ASN A 29 2.13 1.43 3.12
CA ASN A 29 2.30 -0.03 3.08
C ASN A 29 1.43 -0.65 1.99
N PRO A 30 2.03 -1.22 0.92
CA PRO A 30 1.28 -1.97 -0.07
C PRO A 30 0.61 -3.19 0.57
N THR A 31 -0.61 -3.47 0.14
CA THR A 31 -1.39 -4.60 0.63
C THR A 31 -0.80 -5.91 0.10
N ILE A 32 -0.44 -6.82 0.99
CA ILE A 32 -0.07 -8.19 0.63
C ILE A 32 -1.35 -9.01 0.52
N VAL A 33 -1.66 -9.46 -0.70
CA VAL A 33 -2.85 -10.24 -0.99
C VAL A 33 -2.61 -11.73 -0.79
N ASN A 34 -3.65 -12.47 -0.43
CA ASN A 34 -3.59 -13.93 -0.43
C ASN A 34 -3.56 -14.44 -1.87
N VAL A 35 -2.57 -15.25 -2.20
CA VAL A 35 -2.40 -15.83 -3.56
C VAL A 35 -3.56 -16.76 -3.90
N ILE A 36 -3.99 -17.58 -2.95
CA ILE A 36 -5.08 -18.54 -3.11
C ILE A 36 -6.21 -18.20 -2.13
N GLY A 37 -7.38 -17.92 -2.68
CA GLY A 37 -8.59 -17.71 -1.88
C GLY A 37 -9.44 -18.98 -1.77
N PRO A 38 -10.16 -19.19 -0.66
CA PRO A 38 -10.94 -20.41 -0.43
C PRO A 38 -12.10 -20.60 -1.42
N ASN A 39 -12.60 -19.52 -2.02
CA ASN A 39 -13.75 -19.54 -2.93
C ASN A 39 -13.36 -19.27 -4.40
N ASP A 40 -12.10 -19.25 -4.74
CA ASP A 40 -11.62 -18.88 -6.08
C ASP A 40 -12.24 -19.76 -7.19
N ASN A 41 -12.41 -21.06 -6.91
CA ASN A 41 -13.03 -22.00 -7.85
C ASN A 41 -14.54 -21.80 -8.06
N ASN A 42 -15.19 -21.10 -7.15
CA ASN A 42 -16.65 -20.85 -7.20
C ASN A 42 -16.99 -19.50 -7.83
N LEU A 43 -15.99 -18.69 -8.17
CA LEU A 43 -16.20 -17.39 -8.80
C LEU A 43 -16.73 -17.53 -10.23
N SER A 44 -17.66 -16.67 -10.60
CA SER A 44 -18.13 -16.54 -11.98
C SER A 44 -17.04 -15.94 -12.89
N CYS A 45 -17.20 -16.06 -14.20
CA CYS A 45 -16.26 -15.45 -15.16
C CYS A 45 -16.10 -13.94 -14.97
N LYS A 46 -17.20 -13.25 -14.64
CA LYS A 46 -17.16 -11.80 -14.35
C LYS A 46 -16.43 -11.50 -13.06
N GLU A 47 -16.67 -12.26 -12.00
CA GLU A 47 -15.98 -12.11 -10.71
C GLU A 47 -14.49 -12.42 -10.83
N LEU A 48 -14.12 -13.46 -11.57
CA LEU A 48 -12.72 -13.78 -11.88
C LEU A 48 -12.02 -12.62 -12.59
N SER A 49 -12.67 -12.02 -13.60
CA SER A 49 -12.12 -10.86 -14.31
C SER A 49 -11.93 -9.67 -13.40
N ASN A 50 -12.87 -9.41 -12.47
CA ASN A 50 -12.76 -8.34 -11.48
C ASN A 50 -11.64 -8.59 -10.47
N GLU A 51 -11.50 -9.82 -9.99
CA GLU A 51 -10.44 -10.17 -9.04
C GLU A 51 -9.04 -10.14 -9.70
N ILE A 52 -8.93 -10.53 -10.96
CA ILE A 52 -7.70 -10.39 -11.76
C ILE A 52 -7.34 -8.90 -11.92
N ALA A 53 -8.32 -8.06 -12.23
CA ALA A 53 -8.09 -6.61 -12.33
C ALA A 53 -7.61 -6.00 -11.02
N LYS A 54 -8.18 -6.40 -9.89
CA LYS A 54 -7.70 -5.99 -8.54
C LYS A 54 -6.28 -6.46 -8.27
N ALA A 55 -5.96 -7.73 -8.56
CA ALA A 55 -4.62 -8.26 -8.37
C ALA A 55 -3.58 -7.49 -9.20
N ASN A 56 -3.91 -7.15 -10.44
CA ASN A 56 -3.07 -6.32 -11.29
C ASN A 56 -2.91 -4.90 -10.75
N GLN A 57 -3.97 -4.31 -10.21
CA GLN A 57 -3.91 -3.00 -9.56
C GLN A 57 -2.95 -3.02 -8.35
N TYR A 58 -3.05 -4.01 -7.48
CA TYR A 58 -2.12 -4.17 -6.35
C TYR A 58 -0.67 -4.36 -6.81
N ALA A 59 -0.45 -5.10 -7.91
CA ALA A 59 0.87 -5.24 -8.50
C ALA A 59 1.42 -3.90 -9.01
N ASP A 60 0.59 -3.08 -9.63
CA ASP A 60 0.99 -1.75 -10.13
C ASP A 60 1.24 -0.77 -8.99
N GLU A 61 0.44 -0.80 -7.93
CA GLU A 61 0.67 -0.02 -6.70
C GLU A 61 2.02 -0.40 -6.04
N ALA A 62 2.33 -1.69 -5.96
CA ALA A 62 3.60 -2.17 -5.42
C ALA A 62 4.79 -1.77 -6.31
N LYS A 63 4.64 -1.82 -7.64
CA LYS A 63 5.66 -1.33 -8.58
C LYS A 63 5.90 0.16 -8.44
N GLU A 64 4.83 0.94 -8.28
CA GLU A 64 4.93 2.38 -8.10
C GLU A 64 5.63 2.72 -6.79
N ALA A 65 5.27 2.04 -5.69
CA ALA A 65 5.96 2.18 -4.41
C ALA A 65 7.45 1.87 -4.53
N LYS A 66 7.81 0.79 -5.24
CA LYS A 66 9.21 0.43 -5.52
C LYS A 66 9.94 1.47 -6.38
N ARG A 67 9.24 2.11 -7.31
CA ARG A 67 9.81 3.16 -8.16
C ARG A 67 10.09 4.44 -7.39
N MET A 68 9.21 4.81 -6.48
CA MET A 68 9.37 5.99 -5.62
C MET A 68 10.53 5.84 -4.63
N ASP A 69 10.85 4.61 -4.24
CA ASP A 69 11.97 4.27 -3.38
C ASP A 69 13.34 4.23 -4.10
N LYS A 70 13.40 4.55 -5.40
CA LYS A 70 14.66 4.57 -6.14
C LYS A 70 15.58 5.75 -5.78
N PRO A 71 16.92 5.57 -5.93
CA PRO A 71 17.96 6.14 -5.07
C PRO A 71 18.27 7.63 -5.19
N HIS A 72 17.52 8.43 -5.92
CA HIS A 72 17.82 9.86 -6.03
C HIS A 72 17.53 10.67 -4.75
N ASN A 73 16.68 10.14 -3.86
CA ASN A 73 16.33 10.78 -2.58
C ASN A 73 16.63 9.89 -1.36
N ILE A 74 17.22 8.73 -1.57
CA ILE A 74 17.36 7.68 -0.54
C ILE A 74 18.39 8.02 0.53
N SER A 75 19.45 8.76 0.20
CA SER A 75 20.50 9.04 1.16
C SER A 75 20.03 9.81 2.39
N ALA A 76 19.03 10.66 2.25
CA ALA A 76 18.42 11.39 3.36
C ALA A 76 17.41 10.55 4.16
N VAL A 77 16.64 9.69 3.48
CA VAL A 77 15.56 8.87 4.08
C VAL A 77 16.14 7.63 4.74
N LEU A 78 17.19 7.01 4.19
CA LEU A 78 17.87 5.84 4.75
C LEU A 78 18.51 6.11 6.12
N PHE A 79 19.01 7.32 6.37
CA PHE A 79 19.58 7.70 7.66
C PHE A 79 18.53 7.90 8.76
N PHE A 80 17.25 8.14 8.40
CA PHE A 80 16.20 8.49 9.34
C PHE A 80 15.16 7.39 9.60
N LEU A 81 15.15 6.28 8.82
CA LEU A 81 14.18 5.21 8.96
C LEU A 81 14.84 3.86 9.18
N PRO A 82 14.93 3.39 10.43
CA PRO A 82 15.51 2.06 10.75
C PRO A 82 14.71 0.87 10.17
N GLY A 83 13.54 1.11 9.56
CA GLY A 83 12.68 0.10 8.95
C GLY A 83 12.76 -0.02 7.42
N TYR A 84 13.69 0.66 6.75
CA TYR A 84 13.76 0.70 5.28
C TYR A 84 13.91 -0.69 4.64
N GLY A 85 14.77 -1.55 5.18
CA GLY A 85 14.95 -2.91 4.67
C GLY A 85 13.71 -3.78 4.79
N VAL A 86 12.92 -3.58 5.84
CA VAL A 86 11.64 -4.27 6.06
C VAL A 86 10.59 -3.77 5.08
N THR A 87 10.55 -2.47 4.81
CA THR A 87 9.62 -1.85 3.86
C THR A 87 9.87 -2.33 2.43
N MET A 88 11.13 -2.40 1.99
CA MET A 88 11.49 -2.92 0.66
C MET A 88 11.14 -4.39 0.50
N LYS A 89 11.38 -5.20 1.51
CA LYS A 89 10.98 -6.61 1.52
C LYS A 89 9.45 -6.75 1.40
N ASN A 90 8.69 -5.94 2.11
CA ASN A 90 7.24 -5.95 2.05
C ASN A 90 6.71 -5.54 0.66
N ILE A 91 7.35 -4.59 0.00
CA ILE A 91 7.00 -4.16 -1.36
C ILE A 91 7.25 -5.29 -2.37
N ASP A 92 8.40 -5.97 -2.30
CA ASP A 92 8.71 -7.09 -3.17
C ASP A 92 7.79 -8.28 -2.92
N GLU A 93 7.46 -8.56 -1.67
CA GLU A 93 6.51 -9.61 -1.28
C GLU A 93 5.09 -9.28 -1.77
N ALA A 94 4.63 -8.04 -1.62
CA ALA A 94 3.34 -7.58 -2.12
C ALA A 94 3.26 -7.68 -3.65
N LEU A 95 4.31 -7.30 -4.36
CA LEU A 95 4.37 -7.40 -5.82
C LEU A 95 4.34 -8.86 -6.28
N SER A 96 5.10 -9.73 -5.64
CA SER A 96 5.13 -11.17 -5.96
C SER A 96 3.77 -11.80 -5.71
N ALA A 97 3.19 -11.58 -4.52
CA ALA A 97 1.88 -12.11 -4.16
C ALA A 97 0.76 -11.65 -5.10
N ALA A 98 0.76 -10.38 -5.50
CA ALA A 98 -0.23 -9.85 -6.43
C ALA A 98 -0.11 -10.48 -7.83
N LYS A 99 1.11 -10.67 -8.34
CA LYS A 99 1.35 -11.35 -9.62
C LYS A 99 0.93 -12.82 -9.57
N GLU A 100 1.30 -13.53 -8.52
CA GLU A 100 0.95 -14.94 -8.32
C GLU A 100 -0.57 -15.13 -8.20
N ARG A 101 -1.26 -14.21 -7.52
CA ARG A 101 -2.72 -14.21 -7.45
C ARG A 101 -3.35 -14.02 -8.83
N ALA A 102 -2.89 -13.05 -9.61
CA ALA A 102 -3.39 -12.83 -10.97
C ALA A 102 -3.19 -14.07 -11.85
N GLU A 103 -2.04 -14.72 -11.76
CA GLU A 103 -1.74 -15.95 -12.50
C GLU A 103 -2.64 -17.11 -12.06
N HIS A 104 -2.83 -17.31 -10.76
CA HIS A 104 -3.70 -18.33 -10.21
C HIS A 104 -5.16 -18.17 -10.70
N LEU A 105 -5.69 -16.95 -10.64
CA LEU A 105 -7.04 -16.64 -11.11
C LEU A 105 -7.19 -16.80 -12.64
N ASN A 106 -6.16 -16.46 -13.41
CA ASN A 106 -6.15 -16.69 -14.86
C ASN A 106 -6.20 -18.19 -15.20
N LYS A 107 -5.47 -19.03 -14.47
CA LYS A 107 -5.56 -20.49 -14.64
C LYS A 107 -6.97 -21.04 -14.37
N ILE A 108 -7.66 -20.53 -13.36
CA ILE A 108 -9.05 -20.89 -13.08
C ILE A 108 -9.98 -20.41 -14.20
N LYS A 109 -9.76 -19.20 -14.69
CA LYS A 109 -10.53 -18.61 -15.80
C LYS A 109 -10.39 -19.45 -17.06
N GLU A 110 -9.20 -19.91 -17.40
CA GLU A 110 -8.93 -20.81 -18.54
C GLU A 110 -9.65 -22.16 -18.37
N LYS A 111 -9.59 -22.76 -17.18
CA LYS A 111 -10.29 -24.02 -16.87
C LYS A 111 -11.81 -23.91 -17.01
N LYS A 112 -12.37 -22.73 -16.74
CA LYS A 112 -13.81 -22.44 -16.86
C LYS A 112 -14.24 -22.06 -18.26
N ASN A 113 -13.32 -21.99 -19.21
CA ASN A 113 -13.58 -21.55 -20.59
C ASN A 113 -14.22 -20.15 -20.68
N CYS A 114 -13.79 -19.28 -19.78
CA CYS A 114 -14.17 -17.89 -19.91
C CYS A 114 -13.41 -17.27 -21.08
#